data_ae1cf17b263be1d7b31079c2fb719cdd
#
_entry.id   ae1cf17b263be1d7b31079c2fb719cdd
#
_cell.length_a   1.000
_cell.length_b   1.000
_cell.length_c   1.000
_cell.angle_alpha   90.00
_cell.angle_beta   90.00
_cell.angle_gamma   90.00
#
_symmetry.space_group_name_H-M   'P 1'
#
loop_
_entity.id
_entity.type
_entity.pdbx_description
1 polymer ?
#
loop_
_entity_poly.entity_id
_entity_poly.type
_entity_poly.pdbx_seq_one_letter_code
_entity_poly.pdbx_strand_id
1 'polypeptide(L)'
;MTRLQDDFYHAINGEWEKTAVIPDDKPCTGGFSDLADEIEDLMLETTDQWLAGENVPDNAILQNFIKFHRMTADYDRREAVGIEPVKPLIEEYKKLSSFSEFASKIAEYEMSGKPNEFPFSVSPDFMNAQMNVLWGEALGLILPDTTYYEEDNEKGPELLAVWRQMVEKLLAKFDFSEEEIKDILDKVIAADAELAKYVLSNEEKSEYNKLYHPYE
;
A
#
# COMPACT_ATOMS: atom_id res chain seq x y z
N MET A 1 -23.85 11.87 32.83
CA MET A 1 -23.65 12.63 31.57
C MET A 1 -22.53 13.65 31.80
N THR A 2 -21.51 13.62 30.98
CA THR A 2 -20.45 14.64 31.00
C THR A 2 -21.01 15.95 30.48
N ARG A 3 -20.64 17.08 31.11
CA ARG A 3 -21.12 18.40 30.66
C ARG A 3 -20.31 18.84 29.45
N LEU A 4 -20.97 19.49 28.50
CA LEU A 4 -20.32 20.01 27.27
C LEU A 4 -19.12 20.90 27.52
N GLN A 5 -19.15 21.65 28.66
CA GLN A 5 -18.07 22.59 29.04
C GLN A 5 -16.85 21.86 29.61
N ASP A 6 -17.03 20.65 30.17
CA ASP A 6 -15.95 19.90 30.83
C ASP A 6 -15.23 18.98 29.84
N ASP A 7 -16.00 18.33 29.01
CA ASP A 7 -15.49 17.43 27.97
C ASP A 7 -16.52 17.33 26.85
N PHE A 8 -16.31 18.11 25.82
CA PHE A 8 -17.23 18.18 24.67
C PHE A 8 -17.30 16.86 23.92
N TYR A 9 -16.15 16.20 23.72
CA TYR A 9 -16.10 14.96 22.95
C TYR A 9 -16.93 13.86 23.60
N HIS A 10 -16.70 13.53 24.87
CA HIS A 10 -17.47 12.50 25.56
C HIS A 10 -18.92 12.91 25.87
N ALA A 11 -19.20 14.21 25.95
CA ALA A 11 -20.58 14.68 26.10
C ALA A 11 -21.43 14.39 24.86
N ILE A 12 -20.82 14.40 23.66
CA ILE A 12 -21.50 14.11 22.39
C ILE A 12 -21.40 12.60 22.04
N ASN A 13 -20.20 12.02 22.14
CA ASN A 13 -19.93 10.69 21.59
C ASN A 13 -20.00 9.57 22.65
N GLY A 14 -20.01 9.90 23.94
CA GLY A 14 -19.85 8.91 25.01
C GLY A 14 -20.93 7.82 25.10
N GLU A 15 -22.14 8.03 24.55
CA GLU A 15 -23.12 6.97 24.46
C GLU A 15 -22.86 6.05 23.24
N TRP A 16 -22.43 6.61 22.12
CA TRP A 16 -22.00 5.87 20.95
C TRP A 16 -20.78 4.99 21.25
N GLU A 17 -19.76 5.53 21.93
CA GLU A 17 -18.53 4.78 22.28
C GLU A 17 -18.81 3.51 23.12
N LYS A 18 -19.86 3.50 23.94
CA LYS A 18 -20.23 2.31 24.73
C LYS A 18 -20.72 1.13 23.88
N THR A 19 -21.18 1.41 22.69
CA THR A 19 -21.78 0.41 21.80
C THR A 19 -21.04 0.25 20.49
N ALA A 20 -20.12 1.16 20.18
CA ALA A 20 -19.31 1.10 18.98
C ALA A 20 -18.41 -0.15 18.98
N VAL A 21 -18.43 -0.86 17.88
CA VAL A 21 -17.59 -2.05 17.66
C VAL A 21 -16.72 -1.76 16.44
N ILE A 22 -15.42 -1.88 16.57
CA ILE A 22 -14.51 -1.83 15.43
C ILE A 22 -14.61 -3.18 14.72
N PRO A 23 -14.98 -3.23 13.43
CA PRO A 23 -15.00 -4.47 12.66
C PRO A 23 -13.61 -5.13 12.62
N ASP A 24 -13.57 -6.46 12.55
CA ASP A 24 -12.30 -7.23 12.59
C ASP A 24 -11.33 -6.89 11.44
N ASP A 25 -11.85 -6.40 10.34
CA ASP A 25 -11.12 -6.00 9.13
C ASP A 25 -10.80 -4.50 9.06
N LYS A 26 -11.17 -3.73 10.09
CA LYS A 26 -10.99 -2.27 10.11
C LYS A 26 -10.07 -1.85 11.28
N PRO A 27 -9.26 -0.81 11.10
CA PRO A 27 -8.42 -0.27 12.18
C PRO A 27 -9.19 0.66 13.14
N CYS A 28 -10.35 1.15 12.74
CA CYS A 28 -11.16 2.09 13.52
C CYS A 28 -12.62 2.07 13.04
N THR A 29 -13.49 2.71 13.81
CA THR A 29 -14.89 3.00 13.44
C THR A 29 -15.24 4.44 13.78
N GLY A 30 -16.25 5.00 13.14
CA GLY A 30 -16.72 6.37 13.35
C GLY A 30 -17.59 6.85 12.21
N GLY A 31 -18.24 7.99 12.34
CA GLY A 31 -19.24 8.46 11.39
C GLY A 31 -18.76 8.57 9.94
N PHE A 32 -17.48 8.87 9.70
CA PHE A 32 -16.91 8.86 8.35
C PHE A 32 -16.63 7.45 7.85
N SER A 33 -16.21 6.54 8.71
CA SER A 33 -16.02 5.13 8.35
C SER A 33 -17.34 4.47 8.00
N ASP A 34 -18.38 4.70 8.83
CA ASP A 34 -19.73 4.17 8.61
C ASP A 34 -20.31 4.67 7.27
N LEU A 35 -20.13 5.96 6.96
CA LEU A 35 -20.54 6.52 5.67
C LEU A 35 -19.78 5.95 4.49
N ALA A 36 -18.49 5.70 4.64
CA ALA A 36 -17.67 5.06 3.60
C ALA A 36 -18.17 3.63 3.35
N ASP A 37 -18.44 2.87 4.41
CA ASP A 37 -18.95 1.50 4.32
C ASP A 37 -20.33 1.47 3.63
N GLU A 38 -21.24 2.39 3.96
CA GLU A 38 -22.54 2.52 3.26
C GLU A 38 -22.39 2.81 1.76
N ILE A 39 -21.39 3.62 1.37
CA ILE A 39 -21.12 3.90 -0.04
C ILE A 39 -20.49 2.68 -0.72
N GLU A 40 -19.60 1.95 -0.06
CA GLU A 40 -19.01 0.70 -0.58
C GLU A 40 -20.11 -0.34 -0.82
N ASP A 41 -21.02 -0.56 0.13
CA ASP A 41 -22.16 -1.46 0.01
C ASP A 41 -23.06 -1.07 -1.17
N LEU A 42 -23.40 0.21 -1.28
CA LEU A 42 -24.18 0.71 -2.40
C LEU A 42 -23.51 0.49 -3.76
N MET A 43 -22.19 0.66 -3.83
CA MET A 43 -21.40 0.42 -5.04
C MET A 43 -21.39 -1.08 -5.40
N LEU A 44 -21.24 -1.96 -4.41
CA LEU A 44 -21.29 -3.41 -4.61
C LEU A 44 -22.65 -3.85 -5.10
N GLU A 45 -23.73 -3.47 -4.42
CA GLU A 45 -25.09 -3.80 -4.82
C GLU A 45 -25.42 -3.31 -6.23
N THR A 46 -25.05 -2.07 -6.55
CA THR A 46 -25.26 -1.48 -7.88
C THR A 46 -24.49 -2.23 -8.96
N THR A 47 -23.23 -2.59 -8.66
CA THR A 47 -22.38 -3.32 -9.61
C THR A 47 -22.92 -4.73 -9.85
N ASP A 48 -23.43 -5.40 -8.82
CA ASP A 48 -24.04 -6.73 -8.92
C ASP A 48 -25.30 -6.70 -9.80
N GLN A 49 -26.17 -5.67 -9.66
CA GLN A 49 -27.30 -5.45 -10.55
C GLN A 49 -26.86 -5.29 -12.01
N TRP A 50 -25.84 -4.50 -12.27
CA TRP A 50 -25.29 -4.30 -13.61
C TRP A 50 -24.69 -5.59 -14.20
N LEU A 51 -24.00 -6.39 -13.37
CA LEU A 51 -23.48 -7.70 -13.78
C LEU A 51 -24.59 -8.69 -14.15
N ALA A 52 -25.74 -8.60 -13.44
CA ALA A 52 -26.95 -9.37 -13.76
C ALA A 52 -27.68 -8.86 -15.02
N GLY A 53 -27.27 -7.73 -15.57
CA GLY A 53 -27.92 -7.08 -16.73
C GLY A 53 -29.08 -6.17 -16.35
N GLU A 54 -29.24 -5.86 -15.06
CA GLU A 54 -30.30 -5.01 -14.53
C GLU A 54 -29.80 -3.56 -14.45
N ASN A 55 -30.63 -2.62 -14.88
CA ASN A 55 -30.36 -1.18 -14.79
C ASN A 55 -28.99 -0.75 -15.37
N VAL A 56 -28.48 -1.48 -16.36
CA VAL A 56 -27.19 -1.20 -16.96
C VAL A 56 -27.19 0.19 -17.59
N PRO A 57 -26.28 1.09 -17.20
CA PRO A 57 -26.28 2.46 -17.73
C PRO A 57 -25.89 2.49 -19.19
N ASP A 58 -26.53 3.38 -19.96
CA ASP A 58 -26.15 3.70 -21.34
C ASP A 58 -24.97 4.71 -21.34
N ASN A 59 -23.82 4.26 -20.85
CA ASN A 59 -22.60 5.04 -20.78
C ASN A 59 -21.39 4.14 -21.04
N ALA A 60 -20.59 4.47 -22.02
CA ALA A 60 -19.45 3.63 -22.46
C ALA A 60 -18.40 3.41 -21.37
N ILE A 61 -18.16 4.39 -20.51
CA ILE A 61 -17.17 4.29 -19.41
C ILE A 61 -17.69 3.26 -18.38
N LEU A 62 -18.95 3.37 -17.96
CA LEU A 62 -19.54 2.43 -17.01
C LEU A 62 -19.68 1.03 -17.60
N GLN A 63 -20.00 0.90 -18.89
CA GLN A 63 -20.00 -0.42 -19.56
C GLN A 63 -18.60 -1.03 -19.62
N ASN A 64 -17.55 -0.26 -19.79
CA ASN A 64 -16.17 -0.75 -19.70
C ASN A 64 -15.78 -1.11 -18.27
N PHE A 65 -16.23 -0.35 -17.27
CA PHE A 65 -16.08 -0.70 -15.86
C PHE A 65 -16.72 -2.06 -15.54
N ILE A 66 -17.95 -2.30 -15.99
CA ILE A 66 -18.67 -3.58 -15.81
C ILE A 66 -17.85 -4.74 -16.42
N LYS A 67 -17.31 -4.56 -17.63
CA LYS A 67 -16.46 -5.57 -18.27
C LYS A 67 -15.20 -5.84 -17.46
N PHE A 68 -14.55 -4.78 -16.98
CA PHE A 68 -13.35 -4.87 -16.15
C PHE A 68 -13.67 -5.58 -14.82
N HIS A 69 -14.74 -5.17 -14.14
CA HIS A 69 -15.17 -5.80 -12.89
C HIS A 69 -15.47 -7.28 -13.07
N ARG A 70 -16.22 -7.68 -14.11
CA ARG A 70 -16.48 -9.09 -14.43
C ARG A 70 -15.19 -9.89 -14.61
N MET A 71 -14.19 -9.28 -15.25
CA MET A 71 -12.90 -9.92 -15.49
C MET A 71 -12.08 -10.06 -14.19
N THR A 72 -12.12 -9.05 -13.32
CA THR A 72 -11.39 -9.07 -12.03
C THR A 72 -12.05 -9.98 -10.99
N ALA A 73 -13.38 -10.13 -11.03
CA ALA A 73 -14.16 -10.99 -10.14
C ALA A 73 -14.19 -12.47 -10.60
N ASP A 74 -13.62 -12.80 -11.76
CA ASP A 74 -13.51 -14.18 -12.26
C ASP A 74 -12.36 -14.90 -11.54
N TYR A 75 -12.62 -15.34 -10.30
CA TYR A 75 -11.65 -16.03 -9.47
C TYR A 75 -11.19 -17.36 -10.05
N ASP A 76 -12.08 -18.11 -10.69
CA ASP A 76 -11.74 -19.40 -11.32
C ASP A 76 -10.70 -19.19 -12.42
N ARG A 77 -10.88 -18.17 -13.24
CA ARG A 77 -9.90 -17.79 -14.27
C ARG A 77 -8.59 -17.31 -13.65
N ARG A 78 -8.65 -16.51 -12.59
CA ARG A 78 -7.45 -16.02 -11.88
C ARG A 78 -6.64 -17.17 -11.31
N GLU A 79 -7.29 -18.16 -10.67
CA GLU A 79 -6.64 -19.36 -10.17
C GLU A 79 -6.04 -20.20 -11.31
N ALA A 80 -6.75 -20.34 -12.43
CA ALA A 80 -6.24 -21.09 -13.58
C ALA A 80 -5.02 -20.42 -14.25
N VAL A 81 -4.97 -19.09 -14.27
CA VAL A 81 -3.84 -18.33 -14.83
C VAL A 81 -2.67 -18.31 -13.85
N GLY A 82 -2.95 -18.24 -12.53
CA GLY A 82 -1.94 -18.26 -11.48
C GLY A 82 -0.88 -17.16 -11.65
N ILE A 83 0.38 -17.52 -11.48
CA ILE A 83 1.52 -16.61 -11.52
C ILE A 83 2.11 -16.38 -12.92
N GLU A 84 1.59 -17.04 -13.96
CA GLU A 84 2.17 -17.00 -15.30
C GLU A 84 2.43 -15.58 -15.86
N PRO A 85 1.53 -14.60 -15.67
CA PRO A 85 1.76 -13.23 -16.15
C PRO A 85 2.93 -12.50 -15.47
N VAL A 86 3.30 -12.92 -14.25
CA VAL A 86 4.36 -12.27 -13.45
C VAL A 86 5.73 -12.91 -13.68
N LYS A 87 5.77 -14.18 -14.14
CA LYS A 87 7.04 -14.89 -14.38
C LYS A 87 8.03 -14.13 -15.28
N PRO A 88 7.63 -13.56 -16.43
CA PRO A 88 8.57 -12.80 -17.27
C PRO A 88 9.22 -11.61 -16.54
N LEU A 89 8.47 -10.95 -15.67
CA LEU A 89 8.97 -9.84 -14.86
C LEU A 89 10.01 -10.33 -13.86
N ILE A 90 9.72 -11.38 -13.12
CA ILE A 90 10.67 -11.99 -12.18
C ILE A 90 11.96 -12.41 -12.89
N GLU A 91 11.86 -13.04 -14.05
CA GLU A 91 13.02 -13.44 -14.85
C GLU A 91 13.83 -12.25 -15.40
N GLU A 92 13.19 -11.10 -15.61
CA GLU A 92 13.89 -9.86 -15.97
C GLU A 92 14.72 -9.35 -14.77
N TYR A 93 14.12 -9.28 -13.58
CA TYR A 93 14.84 -8.84 -12.37
C TYR A 93 15.96 -9.81 -11.96
N LYS A 94 15.77 -11.12 -12.10
CA LYS A 94 16.82 -12.11 -11.83
C LYS A 94 18.08 -11.93 -12.69
N LYS A 95 17.98 -11.29 -13.84
CA LYS A 95 19.13 -11.02 -14.74
C LYS A 95 19.96 -9.81 -14.30
N LEU A 96 19.43 -8.98 -13.42
CA LEU A 96 20.17 -7.82 -12.92
C LEU A 96 21.33 -8.28 -12.04
N SER A 97 22.53 -7.89 -12.42
CA SER A 97 23.76 -8.35 -11.77
C SER A 97 24.32 -7.37 -10.72
N SER A 98 23.81 -6.13 -10.72
CA SER A 98 24.29 -5.09 -9.82
C SER A 98 23.25 -3.98 -9.63
N PHE A 99 23.40 -3.23 -8.53
CA PHE A 99 22.60 -2.04 -8.28
C PHE A 99 22.79 -0.97 -9.38
N SER A 100 24.00 -0.82 -9.92
CA SER A 100 24.27 0.13 -11.01
C SER A 100 23.50 -0.22 -12.28
N GLU A 101 23.37 -1.51 -12.60
CA GLU A 101 22.55 -1.95 -13.73
C GLU A 101 21.06 -1.66 -13.47
N PHE A 102 20.55 -1.98 -12.28
CA PHE A 102 19.19 -1.62 -11.88
C PHE A 102 18.95 -0.11 -11.97
N ALA A 103 19.85 0.70 -11.38
CA ALA A 103 19.77 2.15 -11.40
C ALA A 103 19.70 2.74 -12.82
N SER A 104 20.40 2.14 -13.77
CA SER A 104 20.35 2.56 -15.19
C SER A 104 18.99 2.32 -15.86
N LYS A 105 18.15 1.46 -15.28
CA LYS A 105 16.83 1.09 -15.80
C LYS A 105 15.66 1.77 -15.09
N ILE A 106 15.91 2.51 -14.01
CA ILE A 106 14.83 3.13 -13.21
C ILE A 106 13.88 3.96 -14.07
N ALA A 107 14.41 4.80 -14.97
CA ALA A 107 13.58 5.64 -15.84
C ALA A 107 12.72 4.80 -16.82
N GLU A 108 13.23 3.69 -17.33
CA GLU A 108 12.47 2.75 -18.17
C GLU A 108 11.37 2.07 -17.35
N TYR A 109 11.69 1.63 -16.13
CA TYR A 109 10.74 0.96 -15.25
C TYR A 109 9.62 1.90 -14.82
N GLU A 110 9.95 3.12 -14.43
CA GLU A 110 8.97 4.16 -14.11
C GLU A 110 8.02 4.42 -15.29
N MET A 111 8.56 4.66 -16.48
CA MET A 111 7.77 4.95 -17.68
C MET A 111 6.92 3.76 -18.17
N SER A 112 7.31 2.53 -17.85
CA SER A 112 6.59 1.31 -18.24
C SER A 112 5.67 0.77 -17.13
N GLY A 113 5.62 1.42 -15.97
CA GLY A 113 4.84 0.97 -14.80
C GLY A 113 5.36 -0.34 -14.19
N LYS A 114 6.63 -0.68 -14.41
CA LYS A 114 7.26 -1.80 -13.72
C LYS A 114 7.60 -1.41 -12.28
N PRO A 115 7.53 -2.34 -11.33
CA PRO A 115 7.93 -2.08 -9.95
C PRO A 115 9.36 -1.52 -9.87
N ASN A 116 9.53 -0.46 -9.14
CA ASN A 116 10.83 0.05 -8.73
C ASN A 116 10.70 0.67 -7.34
N GLU A 117 11.79 0.68 -6.58
CA GLU A 117 11.78 1.11 -5.19
C GLU A 117 12.00 2.62 -5.03
N PHE A 118 12.14 3.36 -6.13
CA PHE A 118 12.40 4.81 -6.08
C PHE A 118 11.11 5.57 -6.38
N PRO A 119 10.45 6.13 -5.35
CA PRO A 119 9.22 6.87 -5.50
C PRO A 119 9.51 8.27 -6.04
N PHE A 120 9.43 8.43 -7.36
CA PHE A 120 9.48 9.73 -8.01
C PHE A 120 8.08 10.18 -8.43
N SER A 121 7.79 11.45 -8.20
CA SER A 121 6.54 12.06 -8.65
C SER A 121 6.80 13.44 -9.25
N VAL A 122 5.87 13.90 -10.10
CA VAL A 122 5.90 15.26 -10.64
C VAL A 122 4.71 16.02 -10.09
N SER A 123 4.99 17.05 -9.29
CA SER A 123 3.96 17.90 -8.70
C SER A 123 4.45 19.34 -8.53
N PRO A 124 3.54 20.30 -8.24
CA PRO A 124 3.93 21.67 -8.02
C PRO A 124 4.97 21.83 -6.91
N ASP A 125 5.91 22.73 -7.13
CA ASP A 125 6.88 23.14 -6.12
C ASP A 125 6.16 23.81 -4.95
N PHE A 126 6.54 23.47 -3.70
CA PHE A 126 5.94 24.06 -2.50
C PHE A 126 6.15 25.57 -2.39
N MET A 127 7.25 26.10 -2.94
CA MET A 127 7.57 27.52 -2.92
C MET A 127 7.10 28.27 -4.17
N ASN A 128 6.76 27.54 -5.25
CA ASN A 128 6.29 28.10 -6.49
C ASN A 128 5.29 27.17 -7.20
N ALA A 129 4.04 27.24 -6.82
CA ALA A 129 2.96 26.39 -7.35
C ALA A 129 2.70 26.54 -8.87
N GLN A 130 3.34 27.48 -9.57
CA GLN A 130 3.28 27.62 -11.01
C GLN A 130 4.31 26.75 -11.75
N MET A 131 5.22 26.12 -11.02
CA MET A 131 6.27 25.26 -11.55
C MET A 131 6.11 23.83 -11.04
N ASN A 132 6.11 22.86 -11.93
CA ASN A 132 6.21 21.46 -11.55
C ASN A 132 7.68 21.05 -11.43
N VAL A 133 7.97 20.29 -10.41
CA VAL A 133 9.31 19.74 -10.14
C VAL A 133 9.23 18.23 -9.96
N LEU A 134 10.35 17.56 -10.14
CA LEU A 134 10.50 16.15 -9.80
C LEU A 134 10.73 16.03 -8.29
N TRP A 135 9.83 15.32 -7.62
CA TRP A 135 9.96 14.96 -6.23
C TRP A 135 10.57 13.57 -6.11
N GLY A 136 11.55 13.42 -5.21
CA GLY A 136 12.03 12.13 -4.76
C GLY A 136 11.65 11.95 -3.30
N GLU A 137 11.06 10.82 -2.96
CA GLU A 137 10.65 10.49 -1.60
C GLU A 137 11.57 9.42 -1.01
N ALA A 138 11.52 9.24 0.31
CA ALA A 138 12.23 8.15 0.95
C ALA A 138 11.66 6.80 0.53
N LEU A 139 12.50 5.79 0.48
CA LEU A 139 12.07 4.41 0.23
C LEU A 139 11.11 3.94 1.32
N GLY A 140 10.13 3.12 0.92
CA GLY A 140 9.23 2.46 1.86
C GLY A 140 9.97 1.43 2.70
N LEU A 141 9.52 1.23 3.93
CA LEU A 141 10.03 0.18 4.82
C LEU A 141 9.01 -0.96 4.92
N ILE A 142 9.49 -2.14 5.31
CA ILE A 142 8.61 -3.29 5.61
C ILE A 142 7.70 -2.97 6.80
N LEU A 143 8.25 -2.36 7.84
CA LEU A 143 7.50 -1.97 9.03
C LEU A 143 6.91 -0.56 8.88
N PRO A 144 5.79 -0.26 9.56
CA PRO A 144 5.04 0.98 9.38
C PRO A 144 5.79 2.26 9.76
N ASP A 145 6.79 2.16 10.62
CA ASP A 145 7.59 3.29 11.12
C ASP A 145 8.98 2.85 11.55
N THR A 146 9.94 3.76 11.55
CA THR A 146 11.32 3.51 11.98
C THR A 146 11.42 3.09 13.43
N THR A 147 10.49 3.51 14.29
CA THR A 147 10.44 3.14 15.71
C THR A 147 10.22 1.65 15.93
N TYR A 148 9.70 0.92 14.95
CA TYR A 148 9.57 -0.54 15.03
C TYR A 148 10.90 -1.29 14.86
N TYR A 149 11.97 -0.59 14.44
CA TYR A 149 13.33 -1.16 14.30
C TYR A 149 14.20 -0.91 15.54
N GLU A 150 13.68 -0.21 16.56
CA GLU A 150 14.39 0.05 17.81
C GLU A 150 14.50 -1.24 18.65
N GLU A 151 15.60 -1.38 19.39
CA GLU A 151 15.92 -2.61 20.15
C GLU A 151 14.89 -2.91 21.24
N ASP A 152 14.23 -1.91 21.80
CA ASP A 152 13.22 -2.04 22.86
C ASP A 152 11.78 -2.18 22.33
N ASN A 153 11.58 -2.18 21.02
CA ASN A 153 10.27 -2.37 20.40
C ASN A 153 9.98 -3.86 20.17
N GLU A 154 9.16 -4.43 21.07
CA GLU A 154 8.77 -5.86 20.99
C GLU A 154 7.89 -6.18 19.77
N LYS A 155 7.15 -5.20 19.22
CA LYS A 155 6.23 -5.40 18.09
C LYS A 155 6.93 -5.53 16.74
N GLY A 156 8.06 -4.89 16.56
CA GLY A 156 8.83 -4.95 15.33
C GLY A 156 9.17 -6.39 14.91
N PRO A 157 9.82 -7.19 15.75
CA PRO A 157 10.11 -8.59 15.45
C PRO A 157 8.86 -9.44 15.19
N GLU A 158 7.74 -9.21 15.90
CA GLU A 158 6.48 -9.92 15.67
C GLU A 158 5.95 -9.65 14.26
N LEU A 159 5.92 -8.37 13.84
CA LEU A 159 5.44 -7.96 12.52
C LEU A 159 6.36 -8.48 11.40
N LEU A 160 7.67 -8.42 11.60
CA LEU A 160 8.63 -8.99 10.63
C LEU A 160 8.45 -10.51 10.47
N ALA A 161 8.14 -11.22 11.55
CA ALA A 161 7.87 -12.65 11.48
C ALA A 161 6.60 -12.96 10.66
N VAL A 162 5.54 -12.17 10.82
CA VAL A 162 4.31 -12.29 10.03
C VAL A 162 4.58 -11.96 8.56
N TRP A 163 5.27 -10.85 8.28
CA TRP A 163 5.66 -10.45 6.93
C TRP A 163 6.49 -11.55 6.26
N ARG A 164 7.49 -12.08 6.95
CA ARG A 164 8.32 -13.18 6.47
C ARG A 164 7.49 -14.39 6.04
N GLN A 165 6.59 -14.85 6.90
CA GLN A 165 5.71 -15.99 6.59
C GLN A 165 4.81 -15.72 5.39
N MET A 166 4.31 -14.50 5.23
CA MET A 166 3.49 -14.10 4.09
C MET A 166 4.31 -14.17 2.79
N VAL A 167 5.50 -13.56 2.77
CA VAL A 167 6.35 -13.51 1.57
C VAL A 167 6.92 -14.91 1.24
N GLU A 168 7.24 -15.73 2.25
CA GLU A 168 7.64 -17.13 2.08
C GLU A 168 6.57 -17.93 1.31
N LYS A 169 5.30 -17.83 1.72
CA LYS A 169 4.17 -18.46 1.02
C LYS A 169 3.97 -17.92 -0.39
N LEU A 170 4.24 -16.64 -0.61
CA LEU A 170 4.13 -16.02 -1.92
C LEU A 170 5.26 -16.51 -2.85
N LEU A 171 6.51 -16.48 -2.40
CA LEU A 171 7.67 -16.91 -3.17
C LEU A 171 7.63 -18.42 -3.46
N ALA A 172 7.05 -19.23 -2.58
CA ALA A 172 6.84 -20.67 -2.82
C ALA A 172 5.91 -20.97 -4.00
N LYS A 173 5.17 -19.99 -4.52
CA LYS A 173 4.38 -20.14 -5.76
C LYS A 173 5.23 -19.99 -7.03
N PHE A 174 6.46 -19.50 -6.89
CA PHE A 174 7.44 -19.36 -7.97
C PHE A 174 8.47 -20.50 -7.89
N ASP A 175 9.27 -20.65 -8.94
CA ASP A 175 10.26 -21.72 -9.06
C ASP A 175 11.55 -21.41 -8.27
N PHE A 176 11.40 -20.98 -6.99
CA PHE A 176 12.50 -20.79 -6.03
C PHE A 176 12.62 -21.99 -5.10
N SER A 177 13.83 -22.44 -4.83
CA SER A 177 14.10 -23.40 -3.77
C SER A 177 13.89 -22.78 -2.37
N GLU A 178 13.68 -23.61 -1.37
CA GLU A 178 13.56 -23.15 0.03
C GLU A 178 14.80 -22.38 0.50
N GLU A 179 15.99 -22.79 0.03
CA GLU A 179 17.25 -22.11 0.35
C GLU A 179 17.32 -20.72 -0.30
N GLU A 180 16.90 -20.58 -1.57
CA GLU A 180 16.83 -19.28 -2.24
C GLU A 180 15.81 -18.36 -1.57
N ILE A 181 14.62 -18.86 -1.22
CA ILE A 181 13.61 -18.08 -0.50
C ILE A 181 14.17 -17.56 0.82
N LYS A 182 14.83 -18.44 1.59
CA LYS A 182 15.44 -18.05 2.86
C LYS A 182 16.51 -16.97 2.65
N ASP A 183 17.40 -17.13 1.69
CA ASP A 183 18.46 -16.18 1.39
C ASP A 183 17.91 -14.81 0.95
N ILE A 184 16.89 -14.81 0.09
CA ILE A 184 16.20 -13.58 -0.34
C ILE A 184 15.61 -12.85 0.87
N LEU A 185 14.86 -13.54 1.71
CA LEU A 185 14.21 -12.94 2.87
C LEU A 185 15.21 -12.40 3.89
N ASP A 186 16.27 -13.15 4.18
CA ASP A 186 17.32 -12.71 5.10
C ASP A 186 18.01 -11.44 4.59
N LYS A 187 18.28 -11.36 3.29
CA LYS A 187 18.90 -10.18 2.66
C LYS A 187 17.97 -8.98 2.61
N VAL A 188 16.70 -9.20 2.27
CA VAL A 188 15.70 -8.11 2.19
C VAL A 188 15.47 -7.51 3.57
N ILE A 189 15.27 -8.33 4.60
CA ILE A 189 15.09 -7.84 5.98
C ILE A 189 16.33 -7.09 6.47
N ALA A 190 17.53 -7.58 6.17
CA ALA A 190 18.76 -6.91 6.56
C ALA A 190 18.95 -5.56 5.85
N ALA A 191 18.63 -5.49 4.56
CA ALA A 191 18.70 -4.24 3.80
C ALA A 191 17.67 -3.23 4.27
N ASP A 192 16.45 -3.68 4.58
CA ASP A 192 15.36 -2.86 5.11
C ASP A 192 15.71 -2.27 6.48
N ALA A 193 16.26 -3.08 7.39
CA ALA A 193 16.74 -2.60 8.70
C ALA A 193 17.89 -1.58 8.58
N GLU A 194 18.72 -1.71 7.55
CA GLU A 194 19.76 -0.69 7.28
C GLU A 194 19.14 0.60 6.73
N LEU A 195 18.17 0.51 5.81
CA LEU A 195 17.46 1.67 5.28
C LEU A 195 16.69 2.43 6.37
N ALA A 196 16.11 1.74 7.33
CA ALA A 196 15.37 2.35 8.44
C ALA A 196 16.18 3.39 9.22
N LYS A 197 17.53 3.28 9.22
CA LYS A 197 18.42 4.26 9.89
C LYS A 197 18.48 5.61 9.18
N TYR A 198 18.02 5.68 7.93
CA TYR A 198 18.11 6.87 7.08
C TYR A 198 16.73 7.44 6.71
N VAL A 199 15.67 6.75 7.08
CA VAL A 199 14.30 7.18 6.86
C VAL A 199 13.78 7.91 8.10
N LEU A 200 13.06 9.00 7.90
CA LEU A 200 12.43 9.75 9.01
C LEU A 200 11.24 8.97 9.58
N SER A 201 11.03 9.08 10.88
CA SER A 201 9.82 8.59 11.54
C SER A 201 8.56 9.32 11.05
N ASN A 202 7.37 8.77 11.30
CA ASN A 202 6.12 9.44 10.95
C ASN A 202 5.93 10.76 11.73
N GLU A 203 6.46 10.87 12.95
CA GLU A 203 6.48 12.10 13.71
C GLU A 203 7.35 13.15 13.02
N GLU A 204 8.57 12.81 12.64
CA GLU A 204 9.47 13.72 11.90
C GLU A 204 8.90 14.14 10.55
N LYS A 205 8.25 13.22 9.83
CA LYS A 205 7.56 13.51 8.55
C LYS A 205 6.38 14.47 8.70
N SER A 206 5.82 14.66 9.89
CA SER A 206 4.75 15.62 10.13
C SER A 206 5.23 17.09 10.07
N GLU A 207 6.53 17.32 10.17
CA GLU A 207 7.14 18.64 10.05
C GLU A 207 7.44 19.01 8.59
N TYR A 208 6.39 19.23 7.80
CA TYR A 208 6.48 19.45 6.33
C TYR A 208 7.50 20.48 5.87
N ASN A 209 7.72 21.54 6.67
CA ASN A 209 8.71 22.56 6.37
C ASN A 209 10.17 22.05 6.42
N LYS A 210 10.41 20.92 7.09
CA LYS A 210 11.73 20.27 7.14
C LYS A 210 11.93 19.26 6.01
N LEU A 211 10.87 18.92 5.27
CA LEU A 211 10.95 17.94 4.17
C LEU A 211 11.33 18.57 2.82
N TYR A 212 11.32 19.90 2.75
CA TYR A 212 11.61 20.60 1.51
C TYR A 212 13.12 20.82 1.33
N HIS A 213 13.73 20.04 0.46
CA HIS A 213 15.15 20.08 0.14
C HIS A 213 15.33 20.23 -1.38
N PRO A 214 15.32 21.47 -1.92
CA PRO A 214 15.48 21.67 -3.35
C PRO A 214 16.92 21.39 -3.79
N TYR A 215 17.06 20.69 -4.92
CA TYR A 215 18.32 20.47 -5.63
C TYR A 215 18.20 21.06 -7.04
N GLU A 216 19.29 21.67 -7.57
CA GLU A 216 19.39 22.18 -8.93
C GLU A 216 19.89 21.12 -9.91
#